data_eb8d89a8cb93a896245f5f363135a86a
#
_entry.id   eb8d89a8cb93a896245f5f363135a86a
#
_cell.length_a   1.000
_cell.length_b   1.000
_cell.length_c   1.000
_cell.angle_alpha   90.00
_cell.angle_beta   90.00
_cell.angle_gamma   90.00
#
_symmetry.space_group_name_H-M   'P 1'
#
loop_
_entity.id
_entity.type
_entity.pdbx_description
1 polymer ?
#
loop_
_entity_poly.entity_id
_entity_poly.type
_entity_poly.pdbx_seq_one_letter_code
_entity_poly.pdbx_strand_id
1 'polypeptide(L)'
;MNIADPMKDALNLVQRYQQGELFRRYVTQRMWLVAPAVLLIVATSLVLAFGIVMYVGGTRPLTVLLSLLLAPFVLAGSLFVQGYVFLSWLEGRSLAKSLGHSVGKNRGKLAAWVEKQIEADLGTMPPVPWLLAAIFLVLPLVALVMAAPKLAIALIVLQILAPIAFARLDRG
;
A
#
# COMPACT_ATOMS: atom_id res chain seq x y z
N MET A 1 -16.69 25.28 -30.74
CA MET A 1 -16.09 24.35 -29.76
C MET A 1 -16.56 24.77 -28.37
N ASN A 2 -17.51 24.05 -27.77
CA ASN A 2 -18.18 24.48 -26.55
C ASN A 2 -17.21 24.34 -25.35
N ILE A 3 -16.85 25.47 -24.74
CA ILE A 3 -15.96 25.58 -23.56
C ILE A 3 -16.58 24.90 -22.33
N ALA A 4 -17.89 24.60 -22.35
CA ALA A 4 -18.61 23.93 -21.26
C ALA A 4 -18.28 22.43 -21.10
N ASP A 5 -17.82 21.73 -22.14
CA ASP A 5 -17.55 20.29 -22.12
C ASP A 5 -16.36 19.88 -21.22
N PRO A 6 -15.19 20.53 -21.32
CA PRO A 6 -14.04 20.11 -20.52
C PRO A 6 -14.22 20.33 -19.01
N MET A 7 -15.03 21.33 -18.62
CA MET A 7 -15.32 21.58 -17.20
C MET A 7 -16.31 20.57 -16.62
N LYS A 8 -17.30 20.14 -17.41
CA LYS A 8 -18.20 19.04 -17.04
C LYS A 8 -17.44 17.72 -16.89
N ASP A 9 -16.51 17.43 -17.79
CA ASP A 9 -15.68 16.22 -17.73
C ASP A 9 -14.78 16.21 -16.48
N ALA A 10 -14.21 17.37 -16.12
CA ALA A 10 -13.41 17.53 -14.91
C ALA A 10 -14.24 17.34 -13.64
N LEU A 11 -15.43 17.94 -13.57
CA LEU A 11 -16.36 17.79 -12.45
C LEU A 11 -16.84 16.35 -12.30
N ASN A 12 -17.17 15.67 -13.41
CA ASN A 12 -17.52 14.25 -13.41
C ASN A 12 -16.37 13.37 -12.92
N LEU A 13 -15.14 13.69 -13.29
CA LEU A 13 -13.97 12.93 -12.83
C LEU A 13 -13.78 13.08 -11.31
N VAL A 14 -13.88 14.28 -10.77
CA VAL A 14 -13.79 14.56 -9.33
C VAL A 14 -14.92 13.85 -8.57
N GLN A 15 -16.15 13.92 -9.08
CA GLN A 15 -17.29 13.25 -8.47
C GLN A 15 -17.12 11.72 -8.44
N ARG A 16 -16.65 11.12 -9.52
CA ARG A 16 -16.37 9.67 -9.62
C ARG A 16 -15.21 9.26 -8.71
N TYR A 17 -14.22 10.14 -8.52
CA TYR A 17 -13.15 9.92 -7.54
C TYR A 17 -13.71 9.90 -6.12
N GLN A 18 -14.49 10.91 -5.71
CA GLN A 18 -15.10 11.00 -4.38
C GLN A 18 -16.03 9.81 -4.07
N GLN A 19 -16.70 9.26 -5.09
CA GLN A 19 -17.53 8.07 -4.98
C GLN A 19 -16.75 6.75 -4.94
N GLY A 20 -15.41 6.79 -5.07
CA GLY A 20 -14.56 5.60 -5.11
C GLY A 20 -14.73 4.75 -6.37
N GLU A 21 -15.46 5.23 -7.38
CA GLU A 21 -15.74 4.47 -8.61
C GLU A 21 -14.47 4.22 -9.42
N LEU A 22 -13.56 5.21 -9.49
CA LEU A 22 -12.28 5.09 -10.19
C LEU A 22 -11.41 4.02 -9.56
N PHE A 23 -11.31 4.01 -8.23
CA PHE A 23 -10.57 3.02 -7.47
C PHE A 23 -11.14 1.61 -7.69
N ARG A 24 -12.47 1.46 -7.51
CA ARG A 24 -13.14 0.16 -7.70
C ARG A 24 -12.92 -0.38 -9.11
N ARG A 25 -13.08 0.46 -10.13
CA ARG A 25 -12.86 0.07 -11.53
C ARG A 25 -11.41 -0.34 -11.79
N TYR A 26 -10.45 0.42 -11.27
CA TYR A 26 -9.02 0.11 -11.40
C TYR A 26 -8.69 -1.23 -10.74
N VAL A 27 -9.11 -1.45 -9.50
CA VAL A 27 -8.90 -2.71 -8.77
C VAL A 27 -9.52 -3.89 -9.51
N THR A 28 -10.77 -3.75 -9.99
CA THR A 28 -11.45 -4.83 -10.72
C THR A 28 -10.74 -5.20 -12.02
N GLN A 29 -10.26 -4.19 -12.76
CA GLN A 29 -9.52 -4.42 -14.01
C GLN A 29 -8.13 -5.02 -13.79
N ARG A 30 -7.56 -4.87 -12.60
CA ARG A 30 -6.20 -5.28 -12.24
C ARG A 30 -6.16 -6.32 -11.13
N MET A 31 -7.24 -7.08 -10.94
CA MET A 31 -7.32 -8.13 -9.90
C MET A 31 -6.17 -9.13 -9.98
N TRP A 32 -5.71 -9.47 -11.18
CA TRP A 32 -4.57 -10.37 -11.40
C TRP A 32 -3.24 -9.83 -10.84
N LEU A 33 -3.15 -8.50 -10.64
CA LEU A 33 -2.01 -7.82 -10.00
C LEU A 33 -2.26 -7.63 -8.49
N VAL A 34 -3.47 -7.22 -8.13
CA VAL A 34 -3.84 -6.91 -6.74
C VAL A 34 -3.83 -8.17 -5.87
N ALA A 35 -4.35 -9.28 -6.36
CA ALA A 35 -4.42 -10.54 -5.60
C ALA A 35 -3.03 -11.04 -5.16
N PRO A 36 -2.02 -11.18 -6.03
CA PRO A 36 -0.69 -11.59 -5.59
C PRO A 36 -0.01 -10.56 -4.66
N ALA A 37 -0.30 -9.26 -4.81
CA ALA A 37 0.21 -8.24 -3.89
C ALA A 37 -0.36 -8.40 -2.48
N VAL A 38 -1.67 -8.65 -2.37
CA VAL A 38 -2.32 -8.92 -1.07
C VAL A 38 -1.76 -10.19 -0.44
N LEU A 39 -1.59 -11.26 -1.22
CA LEU A 39 -0.98 -12.50 -0.74
C LEU A 39 0.46 -12.27 -0.23
N LEU A 40 1.23 -11.44 -0.93
CA LEU A 40 2.57 -11.08 -0.50
C LEU A 40 2.57 -10.31 0.83
N ILE A 41 1.66 -9.35 0.99
CA ILE A 41 1.50 -8.60 2.25
C ILE A 41 1.14 -9.54 3.41
N VAL A 42 0.23 -10.47 3.20
CA VAL A 42 -0.15 -11.47 4.21
C VAL A 42 1.05 -12.36 4.54
N ALA A 43 1.75 -12.89 3.54
CA ALA A 43 2.90 -13.76 3.74
C ALA A 43 4.04 -13.04 4.49
N THR A 44 4.35 -11.79 4.11
CA THR A 44 5.40 -11.00 4.79
C THR A 44 5.03 -10.68 6.23
N SER A 45 3.76 -10.38 6.51
CA SER A 45 3.27 -10.13 7.87
C SER A 45 3.33 -11.38 8.74
N LEU A 46 3.01 -12.56 8.19
CA LEU A 46 3.16 -13.85 8.88
C LEU A 46 4.62 -14.16 9.21
N VAL A 47 5.55 -13.91 8.28
CA VAL A 47 6.98 -14.10 8.50
C VAL A 47 7.51 -13.18 9.59
N LEU A 48 7.08 -11.91 9.64
CA LEU A 48 7.45 -10.97 10.71
C LEU A 48 6.91 -11.42 12.08
N ALA A 49 5.65 -11.85 12.15
CA ALA A 49 5.08 -12.39 13.39
C ALA A 49 5.81 -13.66 13.85
N PHE A 50 6.17 -14.54 12.92
CA PHE A 50 6.99 -15.72 13.20
C PHE A 50 8.39 -15.35 13.73
N GLY A 51 9.02 -14.31 13.19
CA GLY A 51 10.30 -13.80 13.68
C GLY A 51 10.24 -13.38 15.16
N ILE A 52 9.16 -12.75 15.59
CA ILE A 52 8.94 -12.42 17.01
C ILE A 52 8.82 -13.69 17.86
N VAL A 53 8.06 -14.67 17.40
CA VAL A 53 7.91 -15.93 18.13
C VAL A 53 9.26 -16.64 18.31
N MET A 54 10.07 -16.68 17.26
CA MET A 54 11.40 -17.31 17.33
C MET A 54 12.39 -16.53 18.21
N TYR A 55 12.34 -15.20 18.14
CA TYR A 55 13.28 -14.36 18.89
C TYR A 55 12.95 -14.29 20.38
N VAL A 56 11.67 -14.12 20.74
CA VAL A 56 11.20 -13.96 22.13
C VAL A 56 10.92 -15.29 22.78
N GLY A 57 10.53 -16.33 22.00
CA GLY A 57 10.00 -17.58 22.49
C GLY A 57 10.91 -18.34 23.45
N GLY A 58 12.22 -18.39 23.19
CA GLY A 58 13.18 -19.06 24.06
C GLY A 58 12.73 -20.42 24.59
N THR A 59 13.38 -20.91 25.65
CA THR A 59 13.07 -22.20 26.30
C THR A 59 12.18 -22.05 27.54
N ARG A 60 11.94 -20.84 28.02
CA ARG A 60 11.16 -20.60 29.25
C ARG A 60 9.67 -20.50 28.93
N PRO A 61 8.77 -21.13 29.72
CA PRO A 61 7.34 -21.13 29.44
C PRO A 61 6.72 -19.73 29.43
N LEU A 62 7.24 -18.81 30.26
CA LEU A 62 6.78 -17.42 30.32
C LEU A 62 7.11 -16.67 29.00
N THR A 63 8.30 -16.86 28.45
CA THR A 63 8.71 -16.22 27.20
C THR A 63 7.96 -16.77 26.01
N VAL A 64 7.65 -18.07 26.00
CA VAL A 64 6.78 -18.70 24.98
C VAL A 64 5.38 -18.09 25.02
N LEU A 65 4.78 -17.97 26.22
CA LEU A 65 3.46 -17.36 26.37
C LEU A 65 3.46 -15.90 25.89
N LEU A 66 4.47 -15.12 26.28
CA LEU A 66 4.62 -13.73 25.86
C LEU A 66 4.76 -13.59 24.34
N SER A 67 5.55 -14.46 23.70
CA SER A 67 5.71 -14.45 22.24
C SER A 67 4.42 -14.76 21.50
N LEU A 68 3.63 -15.73 22.00
CA LEU A 68 2.32 -16.08 21.45
C LEU A 68 1.28 -14.97 21.63
N LEU A 69 1.40 -14.19 22.70
CA LEU A 69 0.54 -13.01 22.91
C LEU A 69 0.94 -11.85 22.01
N LEU A 70 2.24 -11.64 21.74
CA LEU A 70 2.73 -10.54 20.89
C LEU A 70 2.53 -10.79 19.39
N ALA A 71 2.65 -12.05 18.95
CA ALA A 71 2.57 -12.42 17.54
C ALA A 71 1.29 -11.91 16.83
N PRO A 72 0.07 -12.06 17.36
CA PRO A 72 -1.14 -11.56 16.72
C PRO A 72 -1.18 -10.03 16.61
N PHE A 73 -0.61 -9.31 17.58
CA PHE A 73 -0.51 -7.85 17.51
C PHE A 73 0.45 -7.40 16.41
N VAL A 74 1.61 -8.07 16.30
CA VAL A 74 2.59 -7.81 15.23
C VAL A 74 1.99 -8.17 13.88
N LEU A 75 1.28 -9.29 13.76
CA LEU A 75 0.58 -9.68 12.54
C LEU A 75 -0.45 -8.62 12.12
N ALA A 76 -1.34 -8.24 13.02
CA ALA A 76 -2.39 -7.27 12.73
C ALA A 76 -1.82 -5.89 12.41
N GLY A 77 -0.84 -5.41 13.19
CA GLY A 77 -0.19 -4.14 12.97
C GLY A 77 0.61 -4.09 11.66
N SER A 78 1.33 -5.16 11.33
CA SER A 78 2.08 -5.28 10.07
C SER A 78 1.13 -5.32 8.87
N LEU A 79 0.04 -6.08 8.94
CA LEU A 79 -1.01 -6.11 7.90
C LEU A 79 -1.64 -4.73 7.71
N PHE A 80 -1.94 -4.03 8.80
CA PHE A 80 -2.50 -2.68 8.74
C PHE A 80 -1.55 -1.71 8.06
N VAL A 81 -0.29 -1.64 8.47
CA VAL A 81 0.70 -0.69 7.91
C VAL A 81 0.97 -0.98 6.44
N GLN A 82 1.26 -2.24 6.09
CA GLN A 82 1.54 -2.63 4.70
C GLN A 82 0.29 -2.46 3.81
N GLY A 83 -0.88 -2.85 4.32
CA GLY A 83 -2.16 -2.68 3.63
C GLY A 83 -2.48 -1.21 3.37
N TYR A 84 -2.27 -0.34 4.36
CA TYR A 84 -2.47 1.10 4.22
C TYR A 84 -1.56 1.70 3.14
N VAL A 85 -0.26 1.39 3.18
CA VAL A 85 0.71 1.86 2.16
C VAL A 85 0.33 1.37 0.77
N PHE A 86 -0.08 0.10 0.66
CA PHE A 86 -0.49 -0.49 -0.60
C PHE A 86 -1.79 0.14 -1.16
N LEU A 87 -2.79 0.38 -0.31
CA LEU A 87 -4.03 1.04 -0.70
C LEU A 87 -3.78 2.48 -1.16
N SER A 88 -2.97 3.25 -0.43
CA SER A 88 -2.59 4.62 -0.82
C SER A 88 -1.87 4.63 -2.18
N TRP A 89 -1.00 3.64 -2.42
CA TRP A 89 -0.33 3.50 -3.72
C TRP A 89 -1.33 3.15 -4.84
N LEU A 90 -2.30 2.25 -4.60
CA LEU A 90 -3.35 1.90 -5.56
C LEU A 90 -4.24 3.10 -5.90
N GLU A 91 -4.62 3.89 -4.91
CA GLU A 91 -5.41 5.11 -5.11
C GLU A 91 -4.65 6.11 -5.98
N GLY A 92 -3.40 6.40 -5.66
CA GLY A 92 -2.54 7.27 -6.46
C GLY A 92 -2.41 6.81 -7.91
N ARG A 93 -2.28 5.49 -8.14
CA ARG A 93 -2.20 4.90 -9.48
C ARG A 93 -3.53 4.97 -10.24
N SER A 94 -4.65 4.66 -9.58
CA SER A 94 -5.98 4.73 -10.18
C SER A 94 -6.26 6.14 -10.69
N LEU A 95 -5.85 7.12 -9.91
CA LEU A 95 -5.98 8.53 -10.22
C LEU A 95 -5.08 8.95 -11.39
N ALA A 96 -3.80 8.62 -11.33
CA ALA A 96 -2.84 8.94 -12.38
C ALA A 96 -3.26 8.37 -13.75
N LYS A 97 -3.80 7.14 -13.79
CA LYS A 97 -4.35 6.54 -15.02
C LYS A 97 -5.61 7.24 -15.52
N SER A 98 -6.51 7.61 -14.62
CA SER A 98 -7.74 8.33 -14.98
C SER A 98 -7.44 9.72 -15.53
N LEU A 99 -6.50 10.44 -14.90
CA LEU A 99 -6.00 11.73 -15.37
C LEU A 99 -5.26 11.58 -16.70
N GLY A 100 -4.40 10.57 -16.88
CA GLY A 100 -3.69 10.32 -18.13
C GLY A 100 -4.62 10.10 -19.33
N HIS A 101 -5.76 9.42 -19.12
CA HIS A 101 -6.79 9.22 -20.15
C HIS A 101 -7.57 10.50 -20.45
N SER A 102 -7.88 11.29 -19.43
CA SER A 102 -8.67 12.51 -19.54
C SER A 102 -7.85 13.71 -20.05
N VAL A 103 -6.59 13.80 -19.60
CA VAL A 103 -5.66 14.91 -19.90
C VAL A 103 -4.95 14.74 -21.25
N GLY A 104 -4.84 13.50 -21.76
CA GLY A 104 -4.23 13.22 -23.07
C GLY A 104 -4.89 13.98 -24.22
N LYS A 105 -6.16 14.34 -24.08
CA LYS A 105 -6.95 15.09 -25.08
C LYS A 105 -6.96 16.61 -24.90
N ASN A 106 -6.77 17.11 -23.67
CA ASN A 106 -6.84 18.55 -23.37
C ASN A 106 -5.83 18.96 -22.29
N ARG A 107 -4.56 19.10 -22.64
CA ARG A 107 -3.53 19.70 -21.77
C ARG A 107 -3.79 21.20 -21.62
N GLY A 108 -4.57 21.62 -20.64
CA GLY A 108 -4.86 23.00 -20.36
C GLY A 108 -4.95 23.30 -18.87
N LYS A 109 -5.23 24.55 -18.51
CA LYS A 109 -5.39 25.05 -17.13
C LYS A 109 -6.33 24.22 -16.26
N LEU A 110 -7.28 23.49 -16.87
CA LEU A 110 -8.24 22.61 -16.20
C LEU A 110 -7.61 21.34 -15.64
N ALA A 111 -6.64 20.75 -16.36
CA ALA A 111 -5.92 19.58 -15.88
C ALA A 111 -5.10 19.92 -14.62
N ALA A 112 -4.43 21.07 -14.61
CA ALA A 112 -3.71 21.55 -13.44
C ALA A 112 -4.62 21.86 -12.25
N TRP A 113 -5.85 22.32 -12.50
CA TRP A 113 -6.84 22.55 -11.44
C TRP A 113 -7.35 21.24 -10.84
N VAL A 114 -7.69 20.25 -11.67
CA VAL A 114 -8.10 18.90 -11.21
C VAL A 114 -6.99 18.24 -10.41
N GLU A 115 -5.76 18.28 -10.92
CA GLU A 115 -4.57 17.74 -10.24
C GLU A 115 -4.38 18.39 -8.86
N LYS A 116 -4.48 19.71 -8.78
CA LYS A 116 -4.37 20.46 -7.52
C LYS A 116 -5.50 20.14 -6.53
N GLN A 117 -6.75 19.96 -7.02
CA GLN A 117 -7.89 19.61 -6.17
C GLN A 117 -7.74 18.21 -5.58
N ILE A 118 -7.20 17.28 -6.37
CA ILE A 118 -6.99 15.89 -5.98
C ILE A 118 -5.76 15.75 -5.08
N GLU A 119 -4.69 16.49 -5.32
CA GLU A 119 -3.54 16.58 -4.40
C GLU A 119 -3.96 17.13 -3.03
N ALA A 120 -4.87 18.11 -2.99
CA ALA A 120 -5.41 18.63 -1.75
C ALA A 120 -6.21 17.55 -0.97
N ASP A 121 -7.03 16.73 -1.65
CA ASP A 121 -7.77 15.65 -1.03
C ASP A 121 -6.85 14.49 -0.58
N LEU A 122 -5.83 14.13 -1.36
CA LEU A 122 -4.81 13.15 -0.98
C LEU A 122 -3.94 13.64 0.19
N GLY A 123 -3.66 14.94 0.26
CA GLY A 123 -2.94 15.56 1.37
C GLY A 123 -3.69 15.53 2.70
N THR A 124 -5.00 15.25 2.69
CA THR A 124 -5.81 15.07 3.91
C THR A 124 -5.76 13.64 4.46
N MET A 125 -5.20 12.66 3.70
CA MET A 125 -4.95 11.32 4.24
C MET A 125 -3.87 11.41 5.33
N PRO A 126 -4.18 10.98 6.57
CA PRO A 126 -3.17 11.02 7.63
C PRO A 126 -1.98 10.14 7.20
N PRO A 127 -0.75 10.65 7.22
CA PRO A 127 0.41 9.82 6.96
C PRO A 127 0.41 8.69 7.99
N VAL A 128 0.73 7.47 7.55
CA VAL A 128 0.95 6.37 8.50
C VAL A 128 1.99 6.86 9.49
N PRO A 129 1.65 6.93 10.79
CA PRO A 129 2.61 7.42 11.76
C PRO A 129 3.88 6.59 11.66
N TRP A 130 5.02 7.23 11.42
CA TRP A 130 6.33 6.56 11.35
C TRP A 130 6.59 5.67 12.56
N LEU A 131 5.98 6.04 13.71
CA LEU A 131 6.01 5.24 14.92
C LEU A 131 5.37 3.86 14.73
N LEU A 132 4.19 3.78 14.06
CA LEU A 132 3.54 2.49 13.79
C LEU A 132 4.38 1.65 12.83
N ALA A 133 4.96 2.26 11.81
CA ALA A 133 5.86 1.56 10.89
C ALA A 133 7.11 1.04 11.63
N ALA A 134 7.71 1.82 12.53
CA ALA A 134 8.83 1.40 13.34
C ALA A 134 8.46 0.21 14.25
N ILE A 135 7.34 0.27 14.95
CA ILE A 135 6.90 -0.77 15.88
C ILE A 135 6.51 -2.07 15.14
N PHE A 136 5.77 -1.99 14.05
CA PHE A 136 5.17 -3.16 13.41
C PHE A 136 5.93 -3.70 12.20
N LEU A 137 6.92 -2.98 11.67
CA LEU A 137 7.78 -3.44 10.57
C LEU A 137 9.25 -3.51 10.98
N VAL A 138 9.81 -2.44 11.55
CA VAL A 138 11.25 -2.38 11.82
C VAL A 138 11.64 -3.26 13.00
N LEU A 139 10.95 -3.18 14.12
CA LEU A 139 11.25 -4.02 15.30
C LEU A 139 11.09 -5.53 15.00
N PRO A 140 9.99 -5.99 14.39
CA PRO A 140 9.86 -7.39 14.00
C PRO A 140 10.90 -7.84 12.98
N LEU A 141 11.31 -6.96 12.06
CA LEU A 141 12.37 -7.24 11.11
C LEU A 141 13.72 -7.42 11.80
N VAL A 142 14.05 -6.56 12.78
CA VAL A 142 15.27 -6.72 13.60
C VAL A 142 15.23 -8.03 14.37
N ALA A 143 14.10 -8.39 14.98
CA ALA A 143 13.92 -9.67 15.65
C ALA A 143 14.13 -10.84 14.69
N LEU A 144 13.60 -10.75 13.47
CA LEU A 144 13.79 -11.76 12.43
C LEU A 144 15.26 -11.86 11.98
N VAL A 145 15.98 -10.74 11.84
CA VAL A 145 17.42 -10.73 11.53
C VAL A 145 18.21 -11.47 12.60
N MET A 146 17.87 -11.25 13.87
CA MET A 146 18.55 -11.91 15.00
C MET A 146 18.23 -13.41 15.09
N ALA A 147 16.99 -13.81 14.77
CA ALA A 147 16.55 -15.20 14.86
C ALA A 147 16.86 -16.03 13.59
N ALA A 148 16.67 -15.44 12.40
CA ALA A 148 16.77 -16.12 11.12
C ALA A 148 17.29 -15.19 10.01
N PRO A 149 18.59 -14.85 9.98
CA PRO A 149 19.16 -13.83 9.09
C PRO A 149 18.94 -14.12 7.60
N LYS A 150 18.99 -15.38 7.19
CA LYS A 150 18.74 -15.77 5.79
C LYS A 150 17.32 -15.44 5.35
N LEU A 151 16.34 -15.69 6.23
CA LEU A 151 14.93 -15.40 5.98
C LEU A 151 14.68 -13.88 5.96
N ALA A 152 15.33 -13.13 6.84
CA ALA A 152 15.26 -11.68 6.86
C ALA A 152 15.80 -11.06 5.57
N ILE A 153 16.94 -11.52 5.07
CA ILE A 153 17.52 -11.06 3.80
C ILE A 153 16.56 -11.35 2.64
N ALA A 154 16.02 -12.57 2.56
CA ALA A 154 15.03 -12.94 1.54
C ALA A 154 13.80 -12.03 1.58
N LEU A 155 13.29 -11.73 2.79
CA LEU A 155 12.17 -10.82 2.98
C LEU A 155 12.46 -9.39 2.51
N ILE A 156 13.63 -8.84 2.87
CA ILE A 156 14.06 -7.50 2.46
C ILE A 156 14.17 -7.41 0.93
N VAL A 157 14.83 -8.39 0.32
CA VAL A 157 14.98 -8.44 -1.15
C VAL A 157 13.59 -8.50 -1.82
N LEU A 158 12.67 -9.32 -1.30
CA LEU A 158 11.32 -9.43 -1.81
C LEU A 158 10.54 -8.12 -1.68
N GLN A 159 10.65 -7.43 -0.55
CA GLN A 159 10.01 -6.13 -0.29
C GLN A 159 10.52 -5.01 -1.23
N ILE A 160 11.77 -5.08 -1.66
CA ILE A 160 12.34 -4.12 -2.62
C ILE A 160 11.95 -4.48 -4.05
N LEU A 161 12.00 -5.75 -4.42
CA LEU A 161 11.73 -6.19 -5.79
C LEU A 161 10.24 -6.17 -6.15
N ALA A 162 9.37 -6.51 -5.20
CA ALA A 162 7.93 -6.57 -5.47
C ALA A 162 7.34 -5.25 -5.99
N PRO A 163 7.53 -4.09 -5.35
CA PRO A 163 6.98 -2.82 -5.86
C PRO A 163 7.57 -2.45 -7.22
N ILE A 164 8.84 -2.79 -7.50
CA ILE A 164 9.46 -2.55 -8.81
C ILE A 164 8.80 -3.43 -9.89
N ALA A 165 8.59 -4.71 -9.59
CA ALA A 165 7.92 -5.64 -10.49
C ALA A 165 6.46 -5.21 -10.76
N PHE A 166 5.72 -4.84 -9.71
CA PHE A 166 4.36 -4.32 -9.83
C PHE A 166 4.30 -3.04 -10.66
N ALA A 167 5.22 -2.10 -10.45
CA ALA A 167 5.27 -0.88 -11.23
C ALA A 167 5.57 -1.12 -12.72
N ARG A 168 6.36 -2.14 -13.05
CA ARG A 168 6.63 -2.54 -14.44
C ARG A 168 5.42 -3.22 -15.08
N LEU A 169 4.81 -4.17 -14.40
CA LEU A 169 3.64 -4.91 -14.89
C LEU A 169 2.41 -3.99 -15.07
N ASP A 170 2.29 -2.95 -14.26
CA ASP A 170 1.19 -1.98 -14.40
C ASP A 170 1.35 -1.04 -15.61
N ARG A 171 2.56 -0.91 -16.16
CA ARG A 171 2.83 -0.09 -17.36
C ARG A 171 2.46 -0.79 -18.67
N GLY A 172 2.42 -2.11 -18.68
CA GLY A 172 1.94 -2.91 -19.82
C GLY A 172 0.43 -3.00 -19.81
#